data_2266f2d585a8282643bcd5798c836b34
#
_entry.id   2266f2d585a8282643bcd5798c836b34
#
_cell.length_a   1.000
_cell.length_b   1.000
_cell.length_c   1.000
_cell.angle_alpha   90.00
_cell.angle_beta   90.00
_cell.angle_gamma   90.00
#
_symmetry.space_group_name_H-M   'P 1'
#
loop_
_entity.id
_entity.type
_entity.pdbx_description
1 polymer ?
#
loop_
_entity_poly.entity_id
_entity_poly.type
_entity_poly.pdbx_seq_one_letter_code
_entity_poly.pdbx_strand_id
1 'polypeptide(L)'
;MIGGVLTSFLCTLLDRYSDMTLHGLMYRKLSGHTVIVGYGVITDDFIRRVLRDHEDFESWYPDRPLFGEHKSPPGKVLLYTSDDVAKVRESLVNLLPKKFVKNIEFVSGEMDIASQPDRICDRLCLKDARRVFVLGDYVDAGAGELRNLNLVRSMAKYLRERIPSGNPFPIYVQMESSSSFDLVKKMDYGFDSQKVMVLPFSMAEGWARTVWGDVESTYEPLDFRPLRDGDYVHLVVGGLSNFGRALAVEAIRVAHYVAGEKTRITLVDPQPDRWRSLVASYPGLHILPDIEIQYVEGDLQSDSARALLADEARNRHCLLTIAVCDDSPDAALDIALNLPREVYPDSRTSSQEFVPRVLVRQDHGEAKLSGGESDRLLQKAETRYAYLQPFGWQEQGVPTWCLQRFSVLAGSWFYKHKDWENVFVNDRVEDIDIDGMRREAFEIFKEKPMSLLWANVYTVDNLATVLRQLGLKAVRSGTEKDFRRDMRASLAAREKLQGSLLRDFARAEHNRWMADRVLMGYLPHLPSPTKNDTYRWHDCLVGFDKLSEENVRKDESSVKSRIFTLAMMGYHIEPIV
;
A
#
# COMPACT_ATOMS: atom_id res chain seq x y z
N MET A 1 9.94 65.83 1.94
CA MET A 1 9.85 65.21 3.27
C MET A 1 8.74 64.15 3.34
N ILE A 2 7.51 64.39 2.89
CA ILE A 2 6.37 63.42 2.95
C ILE A 2 6.64 62.16 2.12
N GLY A 3 7.26 62.24 0.95
CA GLY A 3 7.56 61.05 0.11
C GLY A 3 8.56 60.08 0.77
N GLY A 4 9.59 60.59 1.46
CA GLY A 4 10.56 59.73 2.12
C GLY A 4 9.97 58.95 3.31
N VAL A 5 9.08 59.59 4.07
CA VAL A 5 8.38 58.96 5.18
C VAL A 5 7.42 57.85 4.68
N LEU A 6 6.70 58.11 3.60
CA LEU A 6 5.80 57.15 2.99
C LEU A 6 6.56 55.95 2.43
N THR A 7 7.69 56.18 1.75
CA THR A 7 8.55 55.10 1.24
C THR A 7 9.13 54.26 2.36
N SER A 8 9.64 54.89 3.41
CA SER A 8 10.17 54.18 4.57
C SER A 8 9.09 53.35 5.28
N PHE A 9 7.89 53.90 5.44
CA PHE A 9 6.76 53.17 6.03
C PHE A 9 6.34 51.98 5.16
N LEU A 10 6.27 52.14 3.84
CA LEU A 10 5.96 51.06 2.90
C LEU A 10 7.04 49.97 2.90
N CYS A 11 8.32 50.36 2.94
CA CYS A 11 9.42 49.38 3.10
C CYS A 11 9.29 48.59 4.40
N THR A 12 9.06 49.27 5.52
CA THR A 12 8.86 48.62 6.80
C THR A 12 7.65 47.66 6.81
N LEU A 13 6.56 48.04 6.17
CA LEU A 13 5.40 47.17 6.03
C LEU A 13 5.69 45.94 5.13
N LEU A 14 6.40 46.15 4.03
CA LEU A 14 6.81 45.06 3.13
C LEU A 14 7.80 44.13 3.82
N ASP A 15 8.78 44.65 4.55
CA ASP A 15 9.72 43.83 5.32
C ASP A 15 9.00 43.01 6.38
N ARG A 16 8.08 43.63 7.13
CA ARG A 16 7.27 42.95 8.14
C ARG A 16 6.35 41.88 7.50
N TYR A 17 5.74 42.19 6.36
CA TYR A 17 4.91 41.24 5.63
C TYR A 17 5.75 40.06 5.12
N SER A 18 6.94 40.35 4.58
CA SER A 18 7.90 39.33 4.13
C SER A 18 8.33 38.43 5.28
N ASP A 19 8.70 39.02 6.41
CA ASP A 19 9.11 38.31 7.63
C ASP A 19 7.97 37.42 8.16
N MET A 20 6.76 37.96 8.29
CA MET A 20 5.59 37.17 8.72
C MET A 20 5.26 36.03 7.76
N THR A 21 5.46 36.22 6.46
CA THR A 21 5.26 35.15 5.45
C THR A 21 6.37 34.11 5.53
N LEU A 22 7.62 34.57 5.77
CA LEU A 22 8.78 33.68 5.93
C LEU A 22 8.58 32.71 7.11
N HIS A 23 8.03 33.20 8.20
CA HIS A 23 7.75 32.42 9.40
C HIS A 23 6.38 31.74 9.42
N GLY A 24 5.63 31.74 8.32
CA GLY A 24 4.32 31.08 8.22
C GLY A 24 3.21 31.69 9.09
N LEU A 25 3.38 32.94 9.50
CA LEU A 25 2.37 33.68 10.28
C LEU A 25 1.31 34.32 9.38
N MET A 26 1.67 34.59 8.12
CA MET A 26 0.76 35.06 7.06
C MET A 26 0.86 34.13 5.85
N TYR A 27 -0.26 33.74 5.29
CA TYR A 27 -0.37 32.82 4.16
C TYR A 27 -1.60 33.17 3.33
N ARG A 28 -1.64 32.65 2.11
CA ARG A 28 -2.77 32.84 1.20
C ARG A 28 -3.91 31.88 1.57
N LYS A 29 -5.13 32.39 1.56
CA LYS A 29 -6.31 31.51 1.60
C LYS A 29 -6.34 30.66 0.34
N LEU A 30 -6.52 29.35 0.54
CA LEU A 30 -6.55 28.37 -0.53
C LEU A 30 -7.92 27.71 -0.65
N SER A 31 -8.20 27.18 -1.84
CA SER A 31 -9.36 26.35 -2.12
C SER A 31 -8.92 25.18 -3.01
N GLY A 32 -9.52 24.01 -2.85
CA GLY A 32 -9.17 22.79 -3.58
C GLY A 32 -7.76 22.29 -3.31
N HIS A 33 -7.13 22.70 -2.21
CA HIS A 33 -5.76 22.35 -1.83
C HIS A 33 -5.71 21.07 -0.99
N THR A 34 -4.52 20.50 -0.90
CA THR A 34 -4.20 19.42 0.05
C THR A 34 -3.59 20.02 1.30
N VAL A 35 -4.10 19.65 2.48
CA VAL A 35 -3.52 20.02 3.76
C VAL A 35 -2.60 18.88 4.23
N ILE A 36 -1.38 19.21 4.64
CA ILE A 36 -0.45 18.30 5.29
C ILE A 36 -0.17 18.85 6.68
N VAL A 37 -0.39 18.04 7.70
CA VAL A 37 -0.21 18.40 9.11
C VAL A 37 0.91 17.55 9.70
N GLY A 38 1.93 18.21 10.21
CA GLY A 38 3.16 17.61 10.70
C GLY A 38 4.30 17.68 9.69
N TYR A 39 5.51 17.76 10.21
CA TYR A 39 6.74 17.74 9.43
C TYR A 39 7.78 16.88 10.14
N GLY A 40 8.34 15.91 9.45
CA GLY A 40 9.33 14.97 9.96
C GLY A 40 10.17 14.39 8.83
N VAL A 41 10.99 13.39 9.13
CA VAL A 41 11.98 12.81 8.20
C VAL A 41 11.39 12.36 6.86
N ILE A 42 10.15 11.89 6.87
CA ILE A 42 9.49 11.37 5.65
C ILE A 42 8.67 12.43 4.91
N THR A 43 8.50 13.63 5.45
CA THR A 43 7.57 14.61 4.91
C THR A 43 8.02 15.15 3.56
N ASP A 44 9.31 15.29 3.35
CA ASP A 44 9.87 15.82 2.10
C ASP A 44 9.56 14.91 0.91
N ASP A 45 9.80 13.62 1.04
CA ASP A 45 9.51 12.63 0.01
C ASP A 45 8.00 12.43 -0.16
N PHE A 46 7.24 12.52 0.93
CA PHE A 46 5.78 12.50 0.89
C PHE A 46 5.22 13.69 0.10
N ILE A 47 5.71 14.91 0.36
CA ILE A 47 5.30 16.12 -0.38
C ILE A 47 5.68 15.97 -1.86
N ARG A 48 6.89 15.46 -2.15
CA ARG A 48 7.33 15.19 -3.53
C ARG A 48 6.36 14.25 -4.24
N ARG A 49 6.00 13.15 -3.59
CA ARG A 49 5.04 12.18 -4.13
C ARG A 49 3.67 12.81 -4.35
N VAL A 50 3.13 13.52 -3.36
CA VAL A 50 1.84 14.21 -3.45
C VAL A 50 1.80 15.23 -4.57
N LEU A 51 2.87 16.00 -4.78
CA LEU A 51 2.93 17.02 -5.84
C LEU A 51 3.18 16.44 -7.23
N ARG A 52 3.96 15.36 -7.34
CA ARG A 52 4.23 14.67 -8.60
C ARG A 52 3.00 13.93 -9.10
N ASP A 53 2.34 13.22 -8.21
CA ASP A 53 1.24 12.32 -8.55
C ASP A 53 -0.12 12.96 -8.27
N HIS A 54 -0.20 14.29 -8.36
CA HIS A 54 -1.44 15.02 -8.14
C HIS A 54 -2.56 14.56 -9.08
N GLU A 55 -2.21 14.14 -10.27
CA GLU A 55 -3.16 13.59 -11.25
C GLU A 55 -3.74 12.25 -10.76
N ASP A 56 -2.92 11.38 -10.17
CA ASP A 56 -3.35 10.10 -9.61
C ASP A 56 -4.21 10.30 -8.36
N PHE A 57 -3.94 11.33 -7.56
CA PHE A 57 -4.75 11.67 -6.40
C PHE A 57 -6.14 12.23 -6.75
N GLU A 58 -6.33 12.76 -7.93
CA GLU A 58 -7.64 13.23 -8.35
C GLU A 58 -8.63 12.12 -8.69
N SER A 59 -8.15 10.90 -8.84
CA SER A 59 -8.93 9.75 -9.28
C SER A 59 -9.96 9.19 -8.26
N TRP A 60 -10.13 9.76 -7.05
CA TRP A 60 -11.16 9.31 -6.11
C TRP A 60 -12.59 9.56 -6.56
N TYR A 61 -12.78 10.56 -7.33
CA TYR A 61 -14.11 10.87 -7.79
C TYR A 61 -14.32 10.20 -9.14
N PRO A 62 -15.38 9.41 -9.30
CA PRO A 62 -15.69 8.71 -10.54
C PRO A 62 -16.13 9.66 -11.66
N ASP A 63 -16.05 10.97 -11.42
CA ASP A 63 -16.43 12.01 -12.40
C ASP A 63 -15.44 12.17 -13.55
N ARG A 64 -14.25 11.55 -13.43
CA ARG A 64 -13.26 11.55 -14.51
C ARG A 64 -13.24 10.24 -15.25
N PRO A 65 -13.25 10.26 -16.59
CA PRO A 65 -13.12 9.05 -17.39
C PRO A 65 -11.79 8.34 -17.09
N LEU A 66 -11.78 7.02 -17.22
CA LEU A 66 -10.61 6.17 -16.98
C LEU A 66 -9.46 6.50 -17.95
N PHE A 67 -9.80 6.91 -19.18
CA PHE A 67 -8.86 7.25 -20.24
C PHE A 67 -9.03 8.69 -20.68
N GLY A 68 -7.91 9.36 -20.98
CA GLY A 68 -7.88 10.73 -21.48
C GLY A 68 -6.67 11.52 -20.98
N GLU A 69 -6.30 12.58 -21.71
CA GLU A 69 -5.27 13.51 -21.24
C GLU A 69 -5.86 14.41 -20.13
N HIS A 70 -5.47 14.15 -18.90
CA HIS A 70 -5.82 14.98 -17.75
C HIS A 70 -4.67 15.95 -17.45
N LYS A 71 -4.71 17.14 -18.04
CA LYS A 71 -3.82 18.24 -17.67
C LYS A 71 -4.42 19.01 -16.49
N SER A 72 -4.32 18.46 -15.29
CA SER A 72 -4.60 19.23 -14.08
C SER A 72 -3.39 20.08 -13.71
N PRO A 73 -3.58 21.33 -13.32
CA PRO A 73 -2.46 22.12 -12.79
C PRO A 73 -1.94 21.46 -11.52
N PRO A 74 -0.63 21.55 -11.23
CA PRO A 74 -0.06 20.99 -10.02
C PRO A 74 -0.82 21.51 -8.80
N GLY A 75 -1.26 20.59 -7.93
CA GLY A 75 -2.07 20.94 -6.77
C GLY A 75 -1.34 21.86 -5.81
N LYS A 76 -2.10 22.65 -5.09
CA LYS A 76 -1.57 23.45 -3.99
C LYS A 76 -1.54 22.63 -2.73
N VAL A 77 -0.48 22.78 -1.95
CA VAL A 77 -0.29 22.16 -0.64
C VAL A 77 -0.23 23.26 0.40
N LEU A 78 -0.93 23.06 1.52
CA LEU A 78 -0.78 23.86 2.72
C LEU A 78 -0.12 22.97 3.76
N LEU A 79 1.13 23.29 4.13
CA LEU A 79 1.91 22.58 5.13
C LEU A 79 1.80 23.30 6.48
N TYR A 80 1.23 22.61 7.46
CA TYR A 80 1.12 23.08 8.85
C TYR A 80 2.13 22.34 9.71
N THR A 81 2.98 23.08 10.40
CA THR A 81 4.05 22.53 11.25
C THR A 81 4.28 23.36 12.49
N SER A 82 4.74 22.70 13.57
CA SER A 82 5.30 23.34 14.77
C SER A 82 6.77 23.72 14.61
N ASP A 83 7.46 23.19 13.61
CA ASP A 83 8.85 23.48 13.33
C ASP A 83 9.05 24.89 12.77
N ASP A 84 10.31 25.33 12.80
CA ASP A 84 10.72 26.60 12.18
C ASP A 84 10.46 26.57 10.67
N VAL A 85 9.43 27.28 10.24
CA VAL A 85 9.00 27.33 8.84
C VAL A 85 10.11 27.79 7.90
N ALA A 86 11.02 28.66 8.35
CA ALA A 86 12.13 29.11 7.51
C ALA A 86 13.09 27.94 7.20
N LYS A 87 13.40 27.13 8.20
CA LYS A 87 14.25 25.93 8.02
C LYS A 87 13.55 24.86 7.18
N VAL A 88 12.26 24.61 7.43
CA VAL A 88 11.47 23.67 6.64
C VAL A 88 11.42 24.09 5.16
N ARG A 89 11.22 25.37 4.90
CA ARG A 89 11.23 25.92 3.54
C ARG A 89 12.60 25.76 2.88
N GLU A 90 13.69 26.03 3.60
CA GLU A 90 15.05 25.86 3.09
C GLU A 90 15.33 24.39 2.72
N SER A 91 14.95 23.45 3.57
CA SER A 91 15.05 22.01 3.30
C SER A 91 14.29 21.66 2.01
N LEU A 92 13.04 22.05 1.89
CA LEU A 92 12.21 21.75 0.72
C LEU A 92 12.71 22.41 -0.57
N VAL A 93 13.28 23.61 -0.49
CA VAL A 93 13.89 24.30 -1.66
C VAL A 93 15.10 23.52 -2.19
N ASN A 94 15.87 22.90 -1.29
CA ASN A 94 17.04 22.10 -1.66
C ASN A 94 16.65 20.72 -2.23
N LEU A 95 15.51 20.16 -1.83
CA LEU A 95 15.08 18.82 -2.18
C LEU A 95 14.08 18.77 -3.35
N LEU A 96 13.30 19.83 -3.55
CA LEU A 96 12.24 19.86 -4.55
C LEU A 96 12.57 20.80 -5.71
N PRO A 97 12.15 20.48 -6.95
CA PRO A 97 12.18 21.41 -8.06
C PRO A 97 11.46 22.73 -7.73
N LYS A 98 12.03 23.86 -8.11
CA LYS A 98 11.46 25.21 -7.84
C LYS A 98 9.99 25.36 -8.23
N LYS A 99 9.55 24.64 -9.28
CA LYS A 99 8.14 24.64 -9.73
C LYS A 99 7.18 24.10 -8.67
N PHE A 100 7.62 23.13 -7.86
CA PHE A 100 6.80 22.53 -6.79
C PHE A 100 6.77 23.40 -5.54
N VAL A 101 7.90 23.97 -5.15
CA VAL A 101 7.98 24.83 -3.95
C VAL A 101 7.02 26.02 -4.02
N LYS A 102 6.80 26.57 -5.20
CA LYS A 102 5.84 27.67 -5.42
C LYS A 102 4.37 27.30 -5.15
N ASN A 103 4.07 26.01 -5.09
CA ASN A 103 2.73 25.50 -4.82
C ASN A 103 2.52 25.14 -3.35
N ILE A 104 3.52 25.38 -2.48
CA ILE A 104 3.45 25.08 -1.06
C ILE A 104 3.26 26.40 -0.29
N GLU A 105 2.16 26.47 0.47
CA GLU A 105 1.94 27.51 1.48
C GLU A 105 2.30 26.92 2.86
N PHE A 106 3.00 27.71 3.66
CA PHE A 106 3.49 27.29 4.96
C PHE A 106 2.70 27.99 6.05
N VAL A 107 2.29 27.25 7.06
CA VAL A 107 1.57 27.76 8.24
C VAL A 107 2.24 27.23 9.50
N SER A 108 2.74 28.15 10.32
CA SER A 108 3.29 27.83 11.61
C SER A 108 2.21 27.72 12.68
N GLY A 109 2.30 26.72 13.56
CA GLY A 109 1.42 26.58 14.71
C GLY A 109 1.70 25.33 15.51
N GLU A 110 1.24 25.35 16.76
CA GLU A 110 1.35 24.19 17.65
C GLU A 110 0.39 23.06 17.22
N MET A 111 0.86 21.82 17.38
CA MET A 111 0.07 20.62 17.05
C MET A 111 -1.03 20.31 18.09
N ASP A 112 -1.07 21.04 19.21
CA ASP A 112 -2.16 20.91 20.19
C ASP A 112 -3.42 21.64 19.73
N ILE A 113 -4.16 20.97 18.83
CA ILE A 113 -5.44 21.48 18.33
C ILE A 113 -6.57 21.34 19.36
N ALA A 114 -6.36 20.58 20.41
CA ALA A 114 -7.39 20.34 21.42
C ALA A 114 -7.86 21.62 22.13
N SER A 115 -6.98 22.61 22.22
CA SER A 115 -7.28 23.89 22.90
C SER A 115 -8.15 24.85 22.04
N GLN A 116 -7.96 24.86 20.70
CA GLN A 116 -8.69 25.77 19.80
C GLN A 116 -8.94 25.12 18.42
N PRO A 117 -9.69 24.02 18.32
CA PRO A 117 -9.80 23.25 17.09
C PRO A 117 -10.37 24.04 15.92
N ASP A 118 -11.43 24.83 16.15
CA ASP A 118 -12.10 25.59 15.08
C ASP A 118 -11.18 26.63 14.46
N ARG A 119 -10.42 27.35 15.30
CA ARG A 119 -9.47 28.37 14.83
C ARG A 119 -8.36 27.80 13.96
N ILE A 120 -7.87 26.61 14.30
CA ILE A 120 -6.83 25.96 13.51
C ILE A 120 -7.41 25.44 12.20
N CYS A 121 -8.58 24.79 12.23
CA CYS A 121 -9.25 24.33 11.02
C CYS A 121 -9.60 25.49 10.06
N ASP A 122 -10.00 26.66 10.59
CA ASP A 122 -10.21 27.86 9.80
C ASP A 122 -8.91 28.40 9.18
N ARG A 123 -7.79 28.39 9.95
CA ARG A 123 -6.47 28.75 9.42
C ARG A 123 -6.03 27.83 8.29
N LEU A 124 -6.32 26.54 8.38
CA LEU A 124 -6.02 25.55 7.35
C LEU A 124 -6.96 25.65 6.13
N CYS A 125 -7.94 26.54 6.15
CA CYS A 125 -9.02 26.61 5.16
C CYS A 125 -9.66 25.24 4.91
N LEU A 126 -9.85 24.46 5.99
CA LEU A 126 -10.12 23.02 5.93
C LEU A 126 -11.44 22.71 5.19
N LYS A 127 -12.48 23.54 5.34
CA LYS A 127 -13.77 23.38 4.65
C LYS A 127 -13.65 23.51 3.12
N ASP A 128 -12.65 24.25 2.65
CA ASP A 128 -12.38 24.53 1.24
C ASP A 128 -11.25 23.64 0.69
N ALA A 129 -10.66 22.78 1.53
CA ALA A 129 -9.63 21.83 1.15
C ALA A 129 -10.25 20.62 0.43
N ARG A 130 -9.42 19.89 -0.30
CA ARG A 130 -9.82 18.65 -0.97
C ARG A 130 -9.60 17.43 -0.07
N ARG A 131 -8.56 17.45 0.75
CA ARG A 131 -8.15 16.34 1.63
C ARG A 131 -7.13 16.80 2.66
N VAL A 132 -6.94 15.98 3.67
CA VAL A 132 -5.93 16.19 4.72
C VAL A 132 -5.07 14.95 4.89
N PHE A 133 -3.78 15.14 5.06
CA PHE A 133 -2.85 14.13 5.58
C PHE A 133 -2.34 14.58 6.94
N VAL A 134 -2.49 13.73 7.95
CA VAL A 134 -1.96 13.93 9.29
C VAL A 134 -0.79 12.98 9.45
N LEU A 135 0.44 13.52 9.35
CA LEU A 135 1.67 12.74 9.39
C LEU A 135 2.26 12.66 10.80
N GLY A 136 2.01 13.68 11.63
CA GLY A 136 2.54 13.76 12.99
C GLY A 136 4.02 14.15 13.05
N ASP A 137 4.46 14.50 14.26
CA ASP A 137 5.87 14.76 14.54
C ASP A 137 6.50 13.45 15.03
N TYR A 138 7.45 12.91 14.30
CA TYR A 138 8.06 11.59 14.52
C TYR A 138 9.04 11.52 15.69
N VAL A 139 9.19 12.56 16.49
CA VAL A 139 10.18 12.61 17.57
C VAL A 139 9.90 11.58 18.68
N ASP A 140 8.63 11.17 18.86
CA ASP A 140 8.23 10.18 19.87
C ASP A 140 7.22 9.17 19.27
N ALA A 141 7.70 8.06 18.74
CA ALA A 141 6.94 7.08 17.97
C ALA A 141 5.64 6.50 18.63
N GLY A 142 5.47 6.60 19.93
CA GLY A 142 4.27 6.10 20.62
C GLY A 142 3.25 7.19 21.01
N ALA A 143 3.73 8.35 21.44
CA ALA A 143 2.85 9.45 21.87
C ALA A 143 2.25 10.23 20.70
N GLY A 144 2.92 10.22 19.54
CA GLY A 144 2.49 10.93 18.34
C GLY A 144 1.20 10.40 17.74
N GLU A 145 1.01 9.09 17.71
CA GLU A 145 -0.17 8.47 17.09
C GLU A 145 -1.48 8.80 17.80
N LEU A 146 -1.48 8.80 19.14
CA LEU A 146 -2.65 9.19 19.92
C LEU A 146 -2.98 10.68 19.71
N ARG A 147 -1.96 11.52 19.59
CA ARG A 147 -2.10 12.94 19.25
C ARG A 147 -2.73 13.10 17.86
N ASN A 148 -2.23 12.35 16.87
CA ASN A 148 -2.79 12.33 15.52
C ASN A 148 -4.26 11.94 15.50
N LEU A 149 -4.67 10.92 16.25
CA LEU A 149 -6.07 10.50 16.35
C LEU A 149 -6.95 11.56 16.99
N ASN A 150 -6.48 12.25 18.03
CA ASN A 150 -7.23 13.34 18.67
C ASN A 150 -7.39 14.52 17.70
N LEU A 151 -6.35 14.83 16.94
CA LEU A 151 -6.37 15.85 15.91
C LEU A 151 -7.39 15.51 14.82
N VAL A 152 -7.33 14.29 14.28
CA VAL A 152 -8.29 13.79 13.28
C VAL A 152 -9.73 13.86 13.78
N ARG A 153 -9.96 13.49 15.05
CA ARG A 153 -11.29 13.57 15.69
C ARG A 153 -11.82 15.01 15.70
N SER A 154 -10.96 15.97 16.06
CA SER A 154 -11.31 17.39 16.07
C SER A 154 -11.60 17.93 14.67
N MET A 155 -10.77 17.58 13.68
CA MET A 155 -10.99 17.96 12.28
C MET A 155 -12.28 17.34 11.70
N ALA A 156 -12.53 16.07 11.99
CA ALA A 156 -13.75 15.39 11.54
C ALA A 156 -15.01 16.02 12.13
N LYS A 157 -14.99 16.41 13.41
CA LYS A 157 -16.09 17.14 14.05
C LYS A 157 -16.33 18.48 13.37
N TYR A 158 -15.28 19.27 13.16
CA TYR A 158 -15.34 20.57 12.47
C TYR A 158 -15.97 20.45 11.07
N LEU A 159 -15.52 19.49 10.28
CA LEU A 159 -15.98 19.27 8.91
C LEU A 159 -17.45 18.83 8.86
N ARG A 160 -17.86 17.90 9.72
CA ARG A 160 -19.26 17.42 9.74
C ARG A 160 -20.28 18.52 9.91
N GLU A 161 -19.94 19.54 10.69
CA GLU A 161 -20.82 20.67 10.94
C GLU A 161 -20.87 21.67 9.77
N ARG A 162 -19.84 21.68 8.91
CA ARG A 162 -19.62 22.76 7.93
C ARG A 162 -19.66 22.34 6.47
N ILE A 163 -19.46 21.05 6.17
CA ILE A 163 -19.55 20.56 4.79
C ILE A 163 -20.93 19.95 4.50
N PRO A 164 -21.43 20.07 3.25
CA PRO A 164 -22.66 19.40 2.85
C PRO A 164 -22.51 17.89 2.84
N SER A 165 -23.63 17.18 2.92
CA SER A 165 -23.66 15.74 2.65
C SER A 165 -23.43 15.49 1.16
N GLY A 166 -22.71 14.42 0.85
CA GLY A 166 -22.37 14.09 -0.53
C GLY A 166 -21.12 13.21 -0.58
N ASN A 167 -20.09 13.67 -1.28
CA ASN A 167 -18.82 12.97 -1.30
C ASN A 167 -18.08 13.18 0.02
N PRO A 168 -17.72 12.11 0.74
CA PRO A 168 -17.07 12.22 2.03
C PRO A 168 -15.68 12.84 1.90
N PHE A 169 -15.38 13.77 2.82
CA PHE A 169 -14.08 14.42 2.88
C PHE A 169 -13.03 13.45 3.44
N PRO A 170 -11.94 13.15 2.73
CA PRO A 170 -10.94 12.19 3.17
C PRO A 170 -9.90 12.83 4.11
N ILE A 171 -9.71 12.22 5.26
CA ILE A 171 -8.63 12.50 6.21
C ILE A 171 -7.76 11.25 6.30
N TYR A 172 -6.51 11.35 5.86
CA TYR A 172 -5.51 10.31 5.98
C TYR A 172 -4.69 10.52 7.24
N VAL A 173 -4.51 9.47 8.03
CA VAL A 173 -3.73 9.52 9.26
C VAL A 173 -2.64 8.47 9.25
N GLN A 174 -1.40 8.91 9.40
CA GLN A 174 -0.25 8.03 9.48
C GLN A 174 -0.18 7.35 10.84
N MET A 175 0.03 6.04 10.83
CA MET A 175 0.15 5.19 11.99
C MET A 175 1.15 4.07 11.69
N GLU A 176 2.29 4.10 12.35
CA GLU A 176 3.36 3.12 12.11
C GLU A 176 3.38 1.99 13.14
N SER A 177 2.80 2.22 14.33
CA SER A 177 2.57 1.12 15.27
C SER A 177 1.53 0.17 14.71
N SER A 178 1.92 -1.06 14.43
CA SER A 178 1.02 -2.07 13.90
C SER A 178 -0.21 -2.30 14.80
N SER A 179 -0.06 -2.19 16.12
CA SER A 179 -1.17 -2.31 17.07
C SER A 179 -2.17 -1.16 16.96
N SER A 180 -1.68 0.08 16.87
CA SER A 180 -2.54 1.26 16.71
C SER A 180 -3.22 1.26 15.34
N PHE A 181 -2.48 0.92 14.30
CA PHE A 181 -2.98 0.83 12.93
C PHE A 181 -4.07 -0.25 12.80
N ASP A 182 -3.83 -1.43 13.33
CA ASP A 182 -4.82 -2.51 13.37
C ASP A 182 -6.05 -2.14 14.21
N LEU A 183 -5.86 -1.43 15.31
CA LEU A 183 -6.96 -0.95 16.12
C LEU A 183 -7.85 0.00 15.33
N VAL A 184 -7.27 0.98 14.64
CA VAL A 184 -8.02 1.96 13.84
C VAL A 184 -8.76 1.30 12.68
N LYS A 185 -8.14 0.36 11.98
CA LYS A 185 -8.81 -0.44 10.94
C LYS A 185 -10.01 -1.23 11.46
N LYS A 186 -9.92 -1.67 12.70
CA LYS A 186 -10.92 -2.54 13.35
C LYS A 186 -12.04 -1.75 14.02
N MET A 187 -11.82 -0.51 14.37
CA MET A 187 -12.82 0.31 15.06
C MET A 187 -13.62 1.14 14.06
N ASP A 188 -14.94 1.01 14.16
CA ASP A 188 -15.83 2.01 13.60
C ASP A 188 -15.83 3.21 14.53
N TYR A 189 -14.99 4.21 14.26
CA TYR A 189 -14.78 5.37 15.13
C TYR A 189 -15.98 6.32 15.22
N GLY A 190 -17.17 5.86 14.79
CA GLY A 190 -18.37 6.70 14.78
C GLY A 190 -18.21 7.92 13.86
N PHE A 191 -17.32 7.84 12.89
CA PHE A 191 -17.20 8.84 11.86
C PHE A 191 -18.35 8.65 10.87
N ASP A 192 -19.06 9.75 10.63
CA ASP A 192 -20.11 9.78 9.61
C ASP A 192 -19.46 9.60 8.23
N SER A 193 -19.46 8.36 7.73
CA SER A 193 -18.88 8.00 6.44
C SER A 193 -19.50 8.73 5.25
N GLN A 194 -20.68 9.32 5.43
CA GLN A 194 -21.34 10.12 4.40
C GLN A 194 -20.75 11.54 4.26
N LYS A 195 -20.07 12.04 5.29
CA LYS A 195 -19.45 13.38 5.27
C LYS A 195 -17.94 13.35 5.39
N VAL A 196 -17.41 12.53 6.28
CA VAL A 196 -15.97 12.46 6.56
C VAL A 196 -15.50 11.02 6.61
N MET A 197 -14.48 10.70 5.87
CA MET A 197 -13.85 9.39 5.84
C MET A 197 -12.44 9.47 6.42
N VAL A 198 -12.18 8.75 7.51
CA VAL A 198 -10.86 8.66 8.13
C VAL A 198 -10.17 7.40 7.67
N LEU A 199 -9.00 7.57 7.07
CA LEU A 199 -8.25 6.51 6.40
C LEU A 199 -6.86 6.39 7.03
N PRO A 200 -6.63 5.43 7.94
CA PRO A 200 -5.30 5.19 8.47
C PRO A 200 -4.39 4.59 7.39
N PHE A 201 -3.12 4.92 7.45
CA PHE A 201 -2.10 4.28 6.62
C PHE A 201 -0.79 4.13 7.38
N SER A 202 -0.01 3.12 7.02
CA SER A 202 1.35 2.90 7.48
C SER A 202 2.28 2.90 6.27
N MET A 203 3.43 3.57 6.41
CA MET A 203 4.46 3.58 5.39
C MET A 203 5.03 2.17 5.20
N ALA A 204 5.28 1.46 6.29
CA ALA A 204 5.81 0.10 6.25
C ALA A 204 4.86 -0.86 5.50
N GLU A 205 3.54 -0.78 5.76
CA GLU A 205 2.55 -1.55 5.02
C GLU A 205 2.50 -1.12 3.54
N GLY A 206 2.59 0.19 3.26
CA GLY A 206 2.64 0.71 1.89
C GLY A 206 3.79 0.10 1.08
N TRP A 207 4.97 0.01 1.66
CA TRP A 207 6.13 -0.65 1.02
C TRP A 207 5.90 -2.13 0.80
N ALA A 208 5.41 -2.84 1.81
CA ALA A 208 5.15 -4.27 1.68
C ALA A 208 4.15 -4.57 0.56
N ARG A 209 3.11 -3.77 0.45
CA ARG A 209 2.10 -3.87 -0.61
C ARG A 209 2.67 -3.51 -1.98
N THR A 210 3.56 -2.53 -2.08
CA THR A 210 4.26 -2.22 -3.32
C THR A 210 5.16 -3.38 -3.77
N VAL A 211 5.79 -4.08 -2.84
CA VAL A 211 6.66 -5.22 -3.14
C VAL A 211 5.86 -6.44 -3.60
N TRP A 212 4.80 -6.82 -2.85
CA TRP A 212 4.09 -8.09 -3.09
C TRP A 212 2.79 -7.94 -3.88
N GLY A 213 2.06 -6.85 -3.68
CA GLY A 213 0.69 -6.69 -4.13
C GLY A 213 0.49 -5.80 -5.34
N ASP A 214 1.47 -5.00 -5.74
CA ASP A 214 1.33 -4.10 -6.88
C ASP A 214 1.46 -4.87 -8.19
N VAL A 215 0.43 -4.81 -9.03
CA VAL A 215 0.41 -5.47 -10.35
C VAL A 215 1.43 -4.87 -11.33
N GLU A 216 1.88 -3.65 -11.10
CA GLU A 216 2.94 -2.97 -11.86
C GLU A 216 4.31 -3.07 -11.17
N SER A 217 4.41 -3.84 -10.09
CA SER A 217 5.67 -3.97 -9.35
C SER A 217 6.79 -4.48 -10.26
N THR A 218 7.89 -3.76 -10.24
CA THR A 218 9.14 -4.19 -10.88
C THR A 218 9.90 -5.20 -10.04
N TYR A 219 9.51 -5.37 -8.79
CA TYR A 219 10.01 -6.45 -7.95
C TYR A 219 9.34 -7.73 -8.45
N GLU A 220 10.13 -8.71 -8.79
CA GLU A 220 9.62 -10.04 -9.04
C GLU A 220 9.56 -10.75 -7.69
N PRO A 221 8.39 -10.69 -7.03
CA PRO A 221 8.32 -11.04 -5.63
C PRO A 221 8.38 -12.55 -5.44
N LEU A 222 7.45 -13.10 -4.69
CA LEU A 222 7.46 -14.48 -4.26
C LEU A 222 7.32 -15.50 -5.39
N ASP A 223 6.54 -15.17 -6.43
CA ASP A 223 6.24 -16.09 -7.52
C ASP A 223 6.79 -15.57 -8.87
N PHE A 224 7.81 -16.21 -9.33
CA PHE A 224 8.47 -15.86 -10.59
C PHE A 224 7.86 -16.58 -11.81
N ARG A 225 7.31 -17.75 -11.58
CA ARG A 225 6.69 -18.63 -12.58
C ARG A 225 5.52 -19.40 -11.95
N PRO A 226 4.62 -19.97 -12.76
CA PRO A 226 3.63 -20.91 -12.23
C PRO A 226 4.32 -22.07 -11.49
N LEU A 227 3.82 -22.39 -10.29
CA LEU A 227 4.35 -23.49 -9.49
C LEU A 227 4.01 -24.84 -10.12
N ARG A 228 4.93 -25.78 -9.96
CA ARG A 228 4.77 -27.19 -10.32
C ARG A 228 4.64 -28.04 -9.05
N ASP A 229 4.25 -29.27 -9.20
CA ASP A 229 4.22 -30.23 -8.09
C ASP A 229 5.61 -30.35 -7.45
N GLY A 230 5.65 -30.24 -6.13
CA GLY A 230 6.87 -30.25 -5.35
C GLY A 230 7.63 -28.92 -5.26
N ASP A 231 7.22 -27.89 -6.03
CA ASP A 231 7.75 -26.53 -5.86
C ASP A 231 7.14 -25.86 -4.63
N TYR A 232 7.89 -24.96 -4.02
CA TYR A 232 7.39 -24.12 -2.95
C TYR A 232 8.04 -22.73 -2.96
N VAL A 233 7.29 -21.77 -2.49
CA VAL A 233 7.77 -20.41 -2.27
C VAL A 233 8.34 -20.31 -0.86
N HIS A 234 9.53 -19.73 -0.72
CA HIS A 234 10.16 -19.48 0.56
C HIS A 234 10.59 -18.02 0.66
N LEU A 235 9.94 -17.28 1.57
CA LEU A 235 10.34 -15.94 1.96
C LEU A 235 11.16 -16.00 3.24
N VAL A 236 12.40 -15.51 3.20
CA VAL A 236 13.24 -15.30 4.39
C VAL A 236 13.33 -13.81 4.67
N VAL A 237 12.89 -13.38 5.85
CA VAL A 237 12.93 -11.98 6.29
C VAL A 237 13.98 -11.83 7.38
N GLY A 238 15.04 -11.09 7.10
CA GLY A 238 16.08 -10.73 8.08
C GLY A 238 15.83 -9.33 8.65
N GLY A 239 15.59 -9.28 9.96
CA GLY A 239 15.20 -8.08 10.70
C GLY A 239 13.67 -7.90 10.77
N LEU A 240 13.10 -8.04 11.98
CA LEU A 240 11.67 -7.86 12.26
C LEU A 240 11.35 -6.46 12.79
N SER A 241 12.00 -5.44 12.24
CA SER A 241 11.57 -4.06 12.39
C SER A 241 10.20 -3.84 11.72
N ASN A 242 9.70 -2.61 11.71
CA ASN A 242 8.41 -2.31 11.07
C ASN A 242 8.35 -2.78 9.60
N PHE A 243 9.45 -2.66 8.86
CA PHE A 243 9.54 -3.14 7.48
C PHE A 243 9.44 -4.66 7.35
N GLY A 244 10.31 -5.39 8.03
CA GLY A 244 10.32 -6.85 7.94
C GLY A 244 9.02 -7.46 8.46
N ARG A 245 8.46 -6.89 9.53
CA ARG A 245 7.14 -7.27 10.02
C ARG A 245 6.05 -7.05 8.97
N ALA A 246 6.04 -5.87 8.32
CA ALA A 246 5.04 -5.55 7.30
C ALA A 246 5.16 -6.48 6.09
N LEU A 247 6.39 -6.76 5.61
CA LEU A 247 6.63 -7.72 4.53
C LEU A 247 6.14 -9.11 4.87
N ALA A 248 6.42 -9.61 6.08
CA ALA A 248 5.95 -10.91 6.53
C ALA A 248 4.42 -10.98 6.58
N VAL A 249 3.76 -9.95 7.13
CA VAL A 249 2.30 -9.88 7.22
C VAL A 249 1.67 -9.82 5.83
N GLU A 250 2.25 -9.05 4.92
CA GLU A 250 1.73 -8.96 3.55
C GLU A 250 1.94 -10.26 2.77
N ALA A 251 3.07 -10.93 2.94
CA ALA A 251 3.29 -12.26 2.36
C ALA A 251 2.24 -13.27 2.83
N ILE A 252 1.89 -13.25 4.13
CA ILE A 252 0.80 -14.07 4.68
C ILE A 252 -0.54 -13.78 3.99
N ARG A 253 -0.78 -12.55 3.52
CA ARG A 253 -2.02 -12.19 2.81
C ARG A 253 -2.04 -12.64 1.36
N VAL A 254 -0.91 -12.63 0.65
CA VAL A 254 -0.90 -12.76 -0.81
C VAL A 254 -0.29 -14.07 -1.31
N ALA A 255 0.53 -14.75 -0.52
CA ALA A 255 1.31 -15.92 -0.95
C ALA A 255 0.51 -17.24 -0.83
N HIS A 256 -0.64 -17.30 -1.52
CA HIS A 256 -1.52 -18.47 -1.57
C HIS A 256 -1.56 -19.02 -3.00
N TYR A 257 -1.06 -20.24 -3.19
CA TYR A 257 -0.82 -20.82 -4.51
C TYR A 257 -1.75 -22.00 -4.79
N VAL A 258 -2.04 -22.20 -6.07
CA VAL A 258 -2.92 -23.27 -6.57
C VAL A 258 -2.23 -24.63 -6.56
N ALA A 259 -0.93 -24.62 -6.85
CA ALA A 259 -0.09 -25.81 -6.92
C ALA A 259 1.14 -25.63 -6.04
N GLY A 260 1.90 -26.70 -5.86
CA GLY A 260 3.08 -26.72 -5.04
C GLY A 260 2.81 -27.08 -3.58
N GLU A 261 3.87 -26.98 -2.79
CA GLU A 261 3.83 -27.23 -1.34
C GLU A 261 3.45 -25.94 -0.59
N LYS A 262 3.37 -26.01 0.74
CA LYS A 262 3.10 -24.84 1.58
C LYS A 262 4.14 -23.74 1.37
N THR A 263 3.65 -22.50 1.33
CA THR A 263 4.52 -21.33 1.40
C THR A 263 5.24 -21.30 2.74
N ARG A 264 6.55 -21.15 2.71
CA ARG A 264 7.39 -21.02 3.91
C ARG A 264 7.76 -19.55 4.13
N ILE A 265 7.61 -19.10 5.37
CA ILE A 265 8.03 -17.76 5.78
C ILE A 265 8.96 -17.93 6.97
N THR A 266 10.26 -17.70 6.78
CA THR A 266 11.25 -17.76 7.85
C THR A 266 11.62 -16.37 8.29
N LEU A 267 11.43 -16.10 9.58
CA LEU A 267 11.71 -14.82 10.21
C LEU A 267 13.01 -14.95 11.01
N VAL A 268 14.00 -14.13 10.67
CA VAL A 268 15.34 -14.15 11.29
C VAL A 268 15.54 -12.83 12.03
N ASP A 269 15.65 -12.86 13.35
CA ASP A 269 15.84 -11.64 14.16
C ASP A 269 16.55 -12.00 15.47
N PRO A 270 17.51 -11.20 15.95
CA PRO A 270 18.20 -11.43 17.22
C PRO A 270 17.32 -11.17 18.45
N GLN A 271 16.14 -10.55 18.28
CA GLN A 271 15.23 -10.21 19.35
C GLN A 271 13.97 -11.08 19.33
N PRO A 272 13.90 -12.17 20.12
CA PRO A 272 12.77 -13.10 20.10
C PRO A 272 11.44 -12.44 20.51
N ASP A 273 11.47 -11.32 21.22
CA ASP A 273 10.26 -10.60 21.62
C ASP A 273 9.53 -9.98 20.41
N ARG A 274 10.24 -9.63 19.34
CA ARG A 274 9.63 -9.16 18.09
C ARG A 274 8.76 -10.26 17.46
N TRP A 275 9.25 -11.49 17.45
CA TRP A 275 8.49 -12.65 17.00
C TRP A 275 7.28 -12.94 17.91
N ARG A 276 7.50 -12.96 19.23
CA ARG A 276 6.40 -13.17 20.21
C ARG A 276 5.30 -12.13 20.05
N SER A 277 5.68 -10.86 19.83
CA SER A 277 4.74 -9.78 19.57
C SER A 277 3.93 -9.99 18.27
N LEU A 278 4.57 -10.49 17.21
CA LEU A 278 3.86 -10.81 15.95
C LEU A 278 2.81 -11.90 16.18
N VAL A 279 3.20 -13.02 16.80
CA VAL A 279 2.29 -14.14 17.08
C VAL A 279 1.15 -13.72 18.03
N ALA A 280 1.46 -12.94 19.05
CA ALA A 280 0.46 -12.43 19.98
C ALA A 280 -0.56 -11.49 19.28
N SER A 281 -0.12 -10.74 18.27
CA SER A 281 -1.01 -9.88 17.49
C SER A 281 -1.96 -10.67 16.60
N TYR A 282 -1.55 -11.86 16.16
CA TYR A 282 -2.29 -12.70 15.20
C TYR A 282 -2.38 -14.16 15.69
N PRO A 283 -3.13 -14.44 16.77
CA PRO A 283 -3.16 -15.77 17.40
C PRO A 283 -3.73 -16.87 16.50
N GLY A 284 -4.45 -16.53 15.44
CA GLY A 284 -5.01 -17.47 14.47
C GLY A 284 -4.04 -17.93 13.37
N LEU A 285 -2.78 -17.47 13.32
CA LEU A 285 -1.84 -17.87 12.25
C LEU A 285 -1.68 -19.37 12.09
N HIS A 286 -1.76 -20.13 13.18
CA HIS A 286 -1.60 -21.59 13.20
C HIS A 286 -2.71 -22.35 12.48
N ILE A 287 -3.86 -21.71 12.16
CA ILE A 287 -4.95 -22.39 11.43
C ILE A 287 -4.81 -22.30 9.92
N LEU A 288 -3.87 -21.50 9.39
CA LEU A 288 -3.66 -21.35 7.96
C LEU A 288 -3.11 -22.66 7.37
N PRO A 289 -3.80 -23.27 6.39
CA PRO A 289 -3.45 -24.60 5.95
C PRO A 289 -2.24 -24.65 5.02
N ASP A 290 -1.96 -23.56 4.31
CA ASP A 290 -0.99 -23.48 3.21
C ASP A 290 0.19 -22.53 3.51
N ILE A 291 0.28 -22.00 4.73
CA ILE A 291 1.39 -21.16 5.20
C ILE A 291 2.10 -21.87 6.35
N GLU A 292 3.42 -21.91 6.30
CA GLU A 292 4.30 -22.37 7.38
C GLU A 292 5.20 -21.21 7.81
N ILE A 293 5.15 -20.84 9.10
CA ILE A 293 5.95 -19.74 9.64
C ILE A 293 6.97 -20.31 10.62
N GLN A 294 8.24 -19.99 10.40
CA GLN A 294 9.37 -20.39 11.25
C GLN A 294 10.10 -19.17 11.78
N TYR A 295 10.70 -19.31 12.95
CA TYR A 295 11.56 -18.29 13.54
C TYR A 295 12.97 -18.85 13.77
N VAL A 296 13.97 -18.07 13.37
CA VAL A 296 15.39 -18.34 13.60
C VAL A 296 15.96 -17.20 14.42
N GLU A 297 16.43 -17.48 15.62
CA GLU A 297 17.08 -16.50 16.49
C GLU A 297 18.47 -16.18 15.95
N GLY A 298 18.77 -14.91 15.74
CA GLY A 298 20.01 -14.41 15.20
C GLY A 298 19.78 -13.44 14.05
N ASP A 299 20.82 -13.07 13.36
CA ASP A 299 20.78 -12.30 12.12
C ASP A 299 21.04 -13.22 10.89
N LEU A 300 20.94 -12.67 9.70
CA LEU A 300 21.20 -13.42 8.45
C LEU A 300 22.67 -13.84 8.28
N GLN A 301 23.59 -13.34 9.11
CA GLN A 301 24.99 -13.72 9.12
C GLN A 301 25.28 -14.84 10.14
N SER A 302 24.31 -15.20 10.98
CA SER A 302 24.45 -16.32 11.93
C SER A 302 24.63 -17.66 11.21
N ASP A 303 25.35 -18.60 11.83
CA ASP A 303 25.63 -19.90 11.20
C ASP A 303 24.35 -20.66 10.82
N SER A 304 23.32 -20.58 11.65
CA SER A 304 22.03 -21.24 11.41
C SER A 304 21.30 -20.64 10.21
N ALA A 305 21.24 -19.29 10.10
CA ALA A 305 20.60 -18.62 8.98
C ALA A 305 21.41 -18.84 7.68
N ARG A 306 22.73 -18.77 7.74
CA ARG A 306 23.60 -19.01 6.58
C ARG A 306 23.46 -20.43 6.05
N ALA A 307 23.39 -21.43 6.93
CA ALA A 307 23.18 -22.82 6.53
C ALA A 307 21.81 -22.99 5.86
N LEU A 308 20.74 -22.46 6.45
CA LEU A 308 19.40 -22.46 5.87
C LEU A 308 19.40 -21.84 4.46
N LEU A 309 19.96 -20.64 4.32
CA LEU A 309 19.98 -19.92 3.04
C LEU A 309 20.76 -20.68 1.96
N ALA A 310 21.90 -21.29 2.33
CA ALA A 310 22.70 -22.07 1.40
C ALA A 310 21.97 -23.35 0.94
N ASP A 311 21.26 -24.02 1.83
CA ASP A 311 20.52 -25.24 1.51
C ASP A 311 19.30 -24.95 0.64
N GLU A 312 18.52 -23.92 1.00
CA GLU A 312 17.36 -23.50 0.21
C GLU A 312 17.76 -22.95 -1.17
N ALA A 313 18.86 -22.21 -1.27
CA ALA A 313 19.36 -21.70 -2.54
C ALA A 313 19.84 -22.81 -3.51
N ARG A 314 20.27 -23.98 -2.98
CA ARG A 314 20.61 -25.16 -3.78
C ARG A 314 19.41 -26.00 -4.21
N ASN A 315 18.28 -25.82 -3.52
CA ASN A 315 17.09 -26.61 -3.79
C ASN A 315 16.34 -26.10 -5.03
N ARG A 316 16.35 -26.89 -6.09
CA ARG A 316 15.72 -26.54 -7.38
C ARG A 316 14.21 -26.33 -7.32
N HIS A 317 13.55 -26.82 -6.26
CA HIS A 317 12.11 -26.69 -6.03
C HIS A 317 11.77 -25.47 -5.18
N CYS A 318 12.76 -24.77 -4.62
CA CYS A 318 12.58 -23.61 -3.77
C CYS A 318 12.63 -22.33 -4.59
N LEU A 319 11.54 -21.59 -4.60
CA LEU A 319 11.49 -20.21 -5.11
C LEU A 319 11.84 -19.29 -3.94
N LEU A 320 13.14 -19.04 -3.76
CA LEU A 320 13.67 -18.34 -2.60
C LEU A 320 13.72 -16.83 -2.83
N THR A 321 13.09 -16.09 -1.91
CA THR A 321 13.23 -14.63 -1.80
C THR A 321 13.76 -14.27 -0.42
N ILE A 322 14.82 -13.48 -0.37
CA ILE A 322 15.44 -13.01 0.87
C ILE A 322 15.23 -11.51 0.97
N ALA A 323 14.58 -11.05 2.05
CA ALA A 323 14.39 -9.62 2.33
C ALA A 323 15.27 -9.21 3.51
N VAL A 324 16.24 -8.36 3.25
CA VAL A 324 17.15 -7.80 4.26
C VAL A 324 16.57 -6.47 4.74
N CYS A 325 15.98 -6.48 5.94
CA CYS A 325 15.17 -5.40 6.50
C CYS A 325 15.82 -4.74 7.74
N ASP A 326 17.14 -4.72 7.80
CA ASP A 326 17.84 -4.03 8.90
C ASP A 326 17.40 -2.56 9.00
N ASP A 327 17.40 -2.00 10.22
CA ASP A 327 17.00 -0.62 10.45
C ASP A 327 17.98 0.39 9.85
N SER A 328 19.24 -0.01 9.62
CA SER A 328 20.26 0.75 8.92
C SER A 328 20.36 0.28 7.47
N PRO A 329 20.14 1.15 6.47
CA PRO A 329 20.31 0.80 5.06
C PRO A 329 21.71 0.35 4.69
N ASP A 330 22.74 0.93 5.33
CA ASP A 330 24.12 0.55 5.10
C ASP A 330 24.41 -0.86 5.66
N ALA A 331 23.88 -1.18 6.85
CA ALA A 331 23.97 -2.52 7.42
C ALA A 331 23.18 -3.54 6.58
N ALA A 332 21.99 -3.18 6.09
CA ALA A 332 21.21 -4.03 5.19
C ALA A 332 21.99 -4.39 3.92
N LEU A 333 22.68 -3.41 3.34
CA LEU A 333 23.52 -3.64 2.15
C LEU A 333 24.71 -4.53 2.47
N ASP A 334 25.42 -4.27 3.60
CA ASP A 334 26.57 -5.08 4.01
C ASP A 334 26.15 -6.54 4.25
N ILE A 335 25.05 -6.77 4.95
CA ILE A 335 24.48 -8.11 5.15
C ILE A 335 24.19 -8.78 3.81
N ALA A 336 23.52 -8.07 2.90
CA ALA A 336 23.16 -8.62 1.59
C ALA A 336 24.39 -9.02 0.77
N LEU A 337 25.43 -8.18 0.73
CA LEU A 337 26.66 -8.47 -0.02
C LEU A 337 27.44 -9.67 0.55
N ASN A 338 27.22 -10.02 1.82
CA ASN A 338 27.90 -11.10 2.55
C ASN A 338 27.05 -12.36 2.76
N LEU A 339 25.90 -12.49 2.09
CA LEU A 339 25.11 -13.73 2.10
C LEU A 339 25.92 -14.92 1.51
N PRO A 340 25.52 -16.17 1.80
CA PRO A 340 26.15 -17.36 1.24
C PRO A 340 26.27 -17.27 -0.29
N ARG A 341 27.38 -17.79 -0.83
CA ARG A 341 27.66 -17.74 -2.28
C ARG A 341 26.57 -18.42 -3.13
N GLU A 342 25.89 -19.39 -2.55
CA GLU A 342 24.82 -20.17 -3.18
C GLU A 342 23.61 -19.29 -3.52
N VAL A 343 23.40 -18.21 -2.77
CA VAL A 343 22.35 -17.22 -3.02
C VAL A 343 22.61 -16.42 -4.31
N TYR A 344 23.88 -16.32 -4.71
CA TYR A 344 24.33 -15.61 -5.90
C TYR A 344 24.97 -16.56 -6.92
N PRO A 345 24.22 -17.47 -7.54
CA PRO A 345 24.78 -18.41 -8.50
C PRO A 345 25.36 -17.68 -9.71
N ASP A 346 26.42 -18.22 -10.28
CA ASP A 346 26.95 -17.73 -11.54
C ASP A 346 25.94 -18.04 -12.65
N SER A 347 25.35 -17.00 -13.20
CA SER A 347 24.34 -17.09 -14.28
C SER A 347 24.88 -17.78 -15.54
N ARG A 348 26.21 -17.87 -15.71
CA ARG A 348 26.87 -18.52 -16.85
C ARG A 348 26.98 -20.04 -16.67
N THR A 349 26.95 -20.52 -15.43
CA THR A 349 27.18 -21.94 -15.11
C THR A 349 25.97 -22.60 -14.46
N SER A 350 24.99 -21.81 -13.99
CA SER A 350 23.82 -22.33 -13.30
C SER A 350 22.82 -22.90 -14.28
N SER A 351 22.51 -24.19 -14.10
CA SER A 351 21.37 -24.84 -14.75
C SER A 351 20.07 -24.65 -13.97
N GLN A 352 20.07 -23.80 -12.95
CA GLN A 352 18.88 -23.52 -12.12
C GLN A 352 17.88 -22.71 -12.91
N GLU A 353 16.65 -23.18 -12.94
CA GLU A 353 15.52 -22.50 -13.57
C GLU A 353 15.09 -21.25 -12.78
N PHE A 354 15.31 -21.24 -11.47
CA PHE A 354 15.03 -20.14 -10.56
C PHE A 354 16.31 -19.68 -9.85
N VAL A 355 16.52 -18.37 -9.83
CA VAL A 355 17.62 -17.74 -9.09
C VAL A 355 17.06 -17.00 -7.90
N PRO A 356 17.63 -17.18 -6.69
CA PRO A 356 17.18 -16.47 -5.50
C PRO A 356 17.14 -14.96 -5.71
N ARG A 357 16.10 -14.32 -5.19
CA ARG A 357 15.93 -12.86 -5.19
C ARG A 357 16.36 -12.30 -3.84
N VAL A 358 17.13 -11.22 -3.87
CA VAL A 358 17.57 -10.53 -2.65
C VAL A 358 17.07 -9.11 -2.68
N LEU A 359 16.15 -8.82 -1.76
CA LEU A 359 15.61 -7.48 -1.55
C LEU A 359 16.37 -6.81 -0.42
N VAL A 360 16.87 -5.60 -0.64
CA VAL A 360 17.66 -4.85 0.34
C VAL A 360 17.00 -3.54 0.66
N ARG A 361 16.70 -3.32 1.94
CA ARG A 361 16.10 -2.07 2.38
C ARG A 361 17.04 -0.91 2.13
N GLN A 362 16.49 0.16 1.54
CA GLN A 362 17.14 1.45 1.32
C GLN A 362 16.13 2.55 1.63
N ASP A 363 16.57 3.68 2.20
CA ASP A 363 15.66 4.77 2.59
C ASP A 363 15.46 5.81 1.48
N HIS A 364 16.44 5.96 0.60
CA HIS A 364 16.42 6.99 -0.44
C HIS A 364 16.60 6.36 -1.83
N GLY A 365 15.58 6.55 -2.67
CA GLY A 365 15.62 6.22 -4.08
C GLY A 365 16.46 7.22 -4.87
N GLU A 366 16.71 6.89 -6.11
CA GLU A 366 17.33 7.69 -7.18
C GLU A 366 18.47 8.70 -6.85
N ALA A 367 18.42 9.44 -5.74
CA ALA A 367 19.38 10.51 -5.47
C ALA A 367 20.77 10.00 -5.07
N LYS A 368 20.86 8.81 -4.46
CA LYS A 368 22.15 8.24 -4.04
C LYS A 368 22.61 7.03 -4.87
N LEU A 369 21.68 6.29 -5.47
CA LEU A 369 21.99 5.13 -6.30
C LEU A 369 21.81 5.38 -7.81
N SER A 370 20.85 6.21 -8.23
CA SER A 370 20.55 6.45 -9.65
C SER A 370 21.44 7.47 -10.36
N GLY A 371 22.20 8.25 -9.65
CA GLY A 371 23.18 9.19 -10.20
C GLY A 371 24.63 8.71 -10.13
N GLY A 372 24.89 7.57 -9.50
CA GLY A 372 26.23 7.09 -9.20
C GLY A 372 26.65 5.81 -9.94
N GLU A 373 27.95 5.64 -10.03
CA GLU A 373 28.57 4.41 -10.52
C GLU A 373 28.12 3.14 -9.77
N SER A 374 27.58 3.28 -8.55
CA SER A 374 27.12 2.17 -7.69
C SER A 374 25.93 1.41 -8.28
N ASP A 375 24.92 2.10 -8.83
CA ASP A 375 23.77 1.45 -9.50
C ASP A 375 24.22 0.71 -10.76
N ARG A 376 25.13 1.34 -11.52
CA ARG A 376 25.72 0.70 -12.70
C ARG A 376 26.61 -0.49 -12.34
N LEU A 377 27.19 -0.51 -11.14
CA LEU A 377 28.03 -1.62 -10.67
C LEU A 377 27.17 -2.81 -10.20
N LEU A 378 26.04 -2.56 -9.53
CA LEU A 378 25.12 -3.62 -9.08
C LEU A 378 24.27 -4.19 -10.23
N GLN A 379 23.85 -3.35 -11.17
CA GLN A 379 23.00 -3.74 -12.31
C GLN A 379 23.77 -4.28 -13.53
N LYS A 380 25.10 -4.23 -13.53
CA LYS A 380 25.84 -4.90 -14.62
C LYS A 380 25.58 -6.39 -14.52
N ALA A 381 24.92 -6.93 -15.54
CA ALA A 381 24.61 -8.36 -15.71
C ALA A 381 25.83 -9.31 -15.59
N GLU A 382 27.03 -8.75 -15.48
CA GLU A 382 28.30 -9.45 -15.29
C GLU A 382 28.70 -9.64 -13.83
N THR A 383 27.96 -9.02 -12.85
CA THR A 383 28.26 -9.17 -11.44
C THR A 383 27.40 -10.25 -10.80
N ARG A 384 27.95 -10.92 -9.80
CA ARG A 384 27.21 -11.92 -9.00
C ARG A 384 25.99 -11.34 -8.27
N TYR A 385 25.86 -10.02 -8.19
CA TYR A 385 24.78 -9.30 -7.50
C TYR A 385 23.67 -8.81 -8.45
N ALA A 386 23.57 -9.34 -9.67
CA ALA A 386 22.58 -8.93 -10.66
C ALA A 386 21.11 -9.05 -10.18
N TYR A 387 20.86 -9.94 -9.22
CA TYR A 387 19.53 -10.20 -8.66
C TYR A 387 19.28 -9.52 -7.30
N LEU A 388 20.18 -8.63 -6.89
CA LEU A 388 19.99 -7.80 -5.72
C LEU A 388 19.14 -6.59 -6.11
N GLN A 389 18.00 -6.41 -5.45
CA GLN A 389 17.04 -5.35 -5.74
C GLN A 389 16.84 -4.47 -4.49
N PRO A 390 17.12 -3.16 -4.58
CA PRO A 390 16.81 -2.25 -3.50
C PRO A 390 15.31 -2.00 -3.40
N PHE A 391 14.79 -1.81 -2.20
CA PHE A 391 13.39 -1.49 -1.93
C PHE A 391 13.26 -0.57 -0.70
N GLY A 392 12.05 -0.08 -0.46
CA GLY A 392 11.75 0.69 0.76
C GLY A 392 11.99 2.19 0.63
N TRP A 393 11.99 2.70 -0.62
CA TRP A 393 12.04 4.14 -0.84
C TRP A 393 10.89 4.83 -0.11
N GLN A 394 11.16 5.90 0.60
CA GLN A 394 10.13 6.64 1.34
C GLN A 394 8.95 7.05 0.45
N GLU A 395 9.20 7.43 -0.80
CA GLU A 395 8.16 7.74 -1.77
C GLU A 395 7.20 6.55 -2.05
N GLN A 396 7.68 5.32 -2.00
CA GLN A 396 6.87 4.13 -2.26
C GLN A 396 5.99 3.72 -1.08
N GLY A 397 6.32 4.17 0.12
CA GLY A 397 5.53 3.90 1.32
C GLY A 397 4.20 4.65 1.36
N VAL A 398 4.03 5.69 0.52
CA VAL A 398 2.72 6.32 0.34
C VAL A 398 1.79 5.29 -0.29
N PRO A 399 0.72 4.88 0.39
CA PRO A 399 -0.07 3.76 -0.05
C PRO A 399 -0.62 3.96 -1.45
N THR A 400 -0.32 3.04 -2.36
CA THR A 400 -0.85 3.04 -3.72
C THR A 400 -2.38 3.02 -3.74
N TRP A 401 -3.02 2.42 -2.73
CA TRP A 401 -4.48 2.45 -2.61
C TRP A 401 -5.04 3.86 -2.32
N CYS A 402 -4.26 4.75 -1.72
CA CYS A 402 -4.62 6.17 -1.68
C CYS A 402 -4.57 6.80 -3.07
N LEU A 403 -3.86 6.18 -4.01
CA LEU A 403 -3.62 6.62 -5.37
C LEU A 403 -4.47 5.85 -6.39
N GLN A 404 -4.61 4.52 -6.20
CA GLN A 404 -5.27 3.60 -7.15
C GLN A 404 -6.58 3.05 -6.58
N ARG A 405 -7.54 3.87 -6.38
CA ARG A 405 -8.75 3.56 -5.59
C ARG A 405 -9.78 2.72 -6.30
N PHE A 406 -9.71 2.62 -7.61
CA PHE A 406 -10.66 1.84 -8.38
C PHE A 406 -10.60 0.35 -8.08
N SER A 407 -9.44 -0.15 -7.68
CA SER A 407 -9.29 -1.51 -7.22
C SER A 407 -10.22 -1.84 -6.06
N VAL A 408 -10.28 -0.95 -5.06
CA VAL A 408 -11.14 -1.10 -3.89
C VAL A 408 -12.62 -0.98 -4.26
N LEU A 409 -12.93 -0.08 -5.17
CA LEU A 409 -14.30 0.14 -5.64
C LEU A 409 -14.81 -1.05 -6.46
N ALA A 410 -13.97 -1.63 -7.32
CA ALA A 410 -14.32 -2.78 -8.13
C ALA A 410 -14.75 -3.98 -7.27
N GLY A 411 -14.01 -4.31 -6.22
CA GLY A 411 -14.40 -5.37 -5.28
C GLY A 411 -15.78 -5.12 -4.64
N SER A 412 -16.12 -3.86 -4.37
CA SER A 412 -17.43 -3.49 -3.83
C SER A 412 -18.57 -3.72 -4.84
N TRP A 413 -18.34 -3.37 -6.09
CA TRP A 413 -19.32 -3.56 -7.17
C TRP A 413 -19.63 -5.04 -7.39
N PHE A 414 -18.63 -5.90 -7.54
CA PHE A 414 -18.81 -7.34 -7.74
C PHE A 414 -19.53 -8.03 -6.57
N TYR A 415 -19.30 -7.58 -5.35
CA TYR A 415 -19.97 -8.12 -4.18
C TYR A 415 -21.49 -7.84 -4.19
N LYS A 416 -21.92 -6.67 -4.69
CA LYS A 416 -23.34 -6.29 -4.80
C LYS A 416 -24.02 -6.98 -5.98
N HIS A 417 -23.33 -7.05 -7.11
CA HIS A 417 -23.85 -7.58 -8.37
C HIS A 417 -23.51 -9.07 -8.51
N LYS A 418 -24.29 -9.93 -7.86
CA LYS A 418 -24.06 -11.40 -7.91
C LYS A 418 -24.18 -11.99 -9.31
N ASP A 419 -24.95 -11.36 -10.19
CA ASP A 419 -25.18 -11.78 -11.59
C ASP A 419 -24.23 -11.09 -12.59
N TRP A 420 -23.12 -10.52 -12.11
CA TRP A 420 -22.16 -9.77 -12.91
C TRP A 420 -21.61 -10.57 -14.11
N GLU A 421 -21.54 -11.89 -13.99
CA GLU A 421 -21.11 -12.76 -15.10
C GLU A 421 -22.01 -12.60 -16.32
N ASN A 422 -23.32 -12.43 -16.13
CA ASN A 422 -24.27 -12.25 -17.22
C ASN A 422 -24.09 -10.89 -17.92
N VAL A 423 -23.70 -9.85 -17.18
CA VAL A 423 -23.43 -8.52 -17.75
C VAL A 423 -22.27 -8.58 -18.74
N PHE A 424 -21.20 -9.29 -18.39
CA PHE A 424 -19.98 -9.34 -19.21
C PHE A 424 -19.99 -10.41 -20.31
N VAL A 425 -20.85 -11.43 -20.22
CA VAL A 425 -20.93 -12.51 -21.23
C VAL A 425 -21.85 -12.13 -22.38
N ASN A 426 -22.92 -11.42 -22.07
CA ASN A 426 -23.96 -11.08 -23.08
C ASN A 426 -23.72 -9.70 -23.72
N ASP A 427 -22.98 -8.82 -23.05
CA ASP A 427 -22.70 -7.49 -23.58
C ASP A 427 -21.45 -7.51 -24.46
N ARG A 428 -21.51 -6.79 -25.56
CA ARG A 428 -20.32 -6.50 -26.34
C ARG A 428 -19.40 -5.64 -25.49
N VAL A 429 -18.10 -5.92 -25.53
CA VAL A 429 -17.09 -5.13 -24.78
C VAL A 429 -17.22 -3.64 -25.05
N GLU A 430 -17.69 -3.28 -26.25
CA GLU A 430 -17.96 -1.93 -26.69
C GLU A 430 -19.08 -1.23 -25.93
N ASP A 431 -20.05 -2.00 -25.44
CA ASP A 431 -21.28 -1.49 -24.80
C ASP A 431 -21.13 -1.37 -23.27
N ILE A 432 -20.03 -1.84 -22.70
CA ILE A 432 -19.77 -1.78 -21.24
C ILE A 432 -19.48 -0.34 -20.82
N ASP A 433 -20.34 0.23 -19.98
CA ASP A 433 -20.12 1.54 -19.33
C ASP A 433 -19.23 1.38 -18.07
N ILE A 434 -17.91 1.31 -18.29
CA ILE A 434 -16.92 1.18 -17.21
C ILE A 434 -16.99 2.38 -16.24
N ASP A 435 -17.17 3.58 -16.77
CA ASP A 435 -17.24 4.79 -15.92
C ASP A 435 -18.54 4.82 -15.10
N GLY A 436 -19.65 4.32 -15.65
CA GLY A 436 -20.89 4.10 -14.91
C GLY A 436 -20.71 3.09 -13.79
N MET A 437 -20.07 1.94 -14.06
CA MET A 437 -19.74 0.94 -13.04
C MET A 437 -18.85 1.51 -11.94
N ARG A 438 -17.88 2.35 -12.28
CA ARG A 438 -17.01 3.01 -11.30
C ARG A 438 -17.80 3.99 -10.42
N ARG A 439 -18.71 4.78 -10.98
CA ARG A 439 -19.60 5.67 -10.21
C ARG A 439 -20.48 4.89 -9.25
N GLU A 440 -21.09 3.82 -9.72
CA GLU A 440 -21.91 2.94 -8.86
C GLU A 440 -21.08 2.27 -7.75
N ALA A 441 -19.88 1.78 -8.08
CA ALA A 441 -18.96 1.20 -7.10
C ALA A 441 -18.62 2.21 -5.98
N PHE A 442 -18.46 3.47 -6.31
CA PHE A 442 -18.20 4.53 -5.33
C PHE A 442 -19.40 4.76 -4.40
N GLU A 443 -20.63 4.74 -4.92
CA GLU A 443 -21.83 4.86 -4.10
C GLU A 443 -21.94 3.68 -3.11
N ILE A 444 -21.69 2.45 -3.59
CA ILE A 444 -21.67 1.25 -2.74
C ILE A 444 -20.59 1.35 -1.66
N PHE A 445 -19.43 1.90 -2.03
CA PHE A 445 -18.30 2.07 -1.13
C PHE A 445 -18.62 3.01 0.04
N LYS A 446 -19.31 4.12 -0.20
CA LYS A 446 -19.68 5.10 0.84
C LYS A 446 -20.55 4.49 1.95
N GLU A 447 -21.30 3.45 1.63
CA GLU A 447 -22.20 2.78 2.56
C GLU A 447 -21.52 1.68 3.38
N LYS A 448 -20.27 1.31 3.06
CA LYS A 448 -19.59 0.18 3.72
C LYS A 448 -18.87 0.61 5.01
N PRO A 449 -18.94 -0.22 6.05
CA PRO A 449 -18.11 -0.04 7.24
C PRO A 449 -16.61 -0.22 6.89
N MET A 450 -15.76 0.49 7.61
CA MET A 450 -14.31 0.54 7.38
C MET A 450 -13.67 -0.86 7.35
N SER A 451 -14.12 -1.77 8.21
CA SER A 451 -13.61 -3.15 8.27
C SER A 451 -13.83 -3.93 6.96
N LEU A 452 -14.95 -3.71 6.27
CA LEU A 452 -15.23 -4.34 4.97
C LEU A 452 -14.46 -3.67 3.83
N LEU A 453 -14.14 -2.39 3.98
CA LEU A 453 -13.30 -1.66 3.05
C LEU A 453 -11.91 -2.31 2.94
N TRP A 454 -11.28 -2.56 4.08
CA TRP A 454 -9.94 -3.16 4.13
C TRP A 454 -9.91 -4.57 3.52
N ALA A 455 -10.97 -5.36 3.69
CA ALA A 455 -11.07 -6.65 3.03
C ALA A 455 -11.00 -6.53 1.48
N ASN A 456 -11.61 -5.48 0.91
CA ASN A 456 -11.53 -5.23 -0.53
C ASN A 456 -10.13 -4.76 -0.96
N VAL A 457 -9.47 -3.91 -0.15
CA VAL A 457 -8.09 -3.48 -0.39
C VAL A 457 -7.17 -4.70 -0.50
N TYR A 458 -7.21 -5.59 0.48
CA TYR A 458 -6.34 -6.77 0.52
C TYR A 458 -6.67 -7.83 -0.53
N THR A 459 -7.91 -7.88 -1.00
CA THR A 459 -8.26 -8.75 -2.13
C THR A 459 -7.53 -8.34 -3.40
N VAL A 460 -7.34 -7.04 -3.60
CA VAL A 460 -6.64 -6.52 -4.77
C VAL A 460 -5.14 -6.84 -4.74
N ASP A 461 -4.52 -6.85 -3.57
CA ASP A 461 -3.09 -7.12 -3.43
C ASP A 461 -2.70 -8.55 -3.91
N ASN A 462 -3.65 -9.48 -3.97
CA ASN A 462 -3.41 -10.83 -4.48
C ASN A 462 -3.60 -10.96 -6.01
N LEU A 463 -3.96 -9.90 -6.73
CA LEU A 463 -4.19 -9.99 -8.19
C LEU A 463 -2.93 -10.41 -8.95
N ALA A 464 -1.77 -9.88 -8.58
CA ALA A 464 -0.50 -10.24 -9.21
C ALA A 464 -0.22 -11.74 -9.05
N THR A 465 -0.38 -12.29 -7.85
CA THR A 465 -0.18 -13.71 -7.56
C THR A 465 -1.10 -14.60 -8.40
N VAL A 466 -2.39 -14.26 -8.48
CA VAL A 466 -3.37 -15.01 -9.30
C VAL A 466 -2.98 -15.00 -10.78
N LEU A 467 -2.60 -13.84 -11.32
CA LEU A 467 -2.23 -13.75 -12.74
C LEU A 467 -0.98 -14.58 -13.05
N ARG A 468 0.06 -14.47 -12.22
CA ARG A 468 1.31 -15.22 -12.43
C ARG A 468 1.12 -16.71 -12.42
N GLN A 469 0.25 -17.23 -11.56
CA GLN A 469 -0.11 -18.66 -11.54
C GLN A 469 -0.82 -19.10 -12.82
N LEU A 470 -1.44 -18.18 -13.55
CA LEU A 470 -2.01 -18.42 -14.88
C LEU A 470 -0.99 -18.19 -16.03
N GLY A 471 0.25 -17.84 -15.71
CA GLY A 471 1.25 -17.44 -16.69
C GLY A 471 0.94 -16.10 -17.35
N LEU A 472 0.27 -15.20 -16.62
CA LEU A 472 -0.22 -13.92 -17.10
C LEU A 472 0.34 -12.77 -16.26
N LYS A 473 0.42 -11.58 -16.86
CA LYS A 473 0.73 -10.31 -16.20
C LYS A 473 -0.28 -9.23 -16.60
N ALA A 474 -0.47 -8.24 -15.74
CA ALA A 474 -1.27 -7.06 -16.05
C ALA A 474 -0.39 -6.00 -16.71
N VAL A 475 -0.92 -5.33 -17.72
CA VAL A 475 -0.27 -4.23 -18.43
C VAL A 475 -1.25 -3.07 -18.55
N ARG A 476 -0.80 -1.87 -18.21
CA ARG A 476 -1.64 -0.67 -18.26
C ARG A 476 -1.96 -0.31 -19.72
N SER A 477 -3.23 -0.10 -20.02
CA SER A 477 -3.68 0.32 -21.35
C SER A 477 -3.44 1.82 -21.54
N GLY A 478 -2.83 2.18 -22.66
CA GLY A 478 -2.56 3.59 -22.98
C GLY A 478 -3.76 4.38 -23.43
N THR A 479 -4.74 3.71 -24.07
CA THR A 479 -5.96 4.35 -24.61
C THR A 479 -7.18 3.48 -24.40
N GLU A 480 -8.38 4.10 -24.45
CA GLU A 480 -9.65 3.35 -24.39
C GLU A 480 -9.79 2.34 -25.53
N LYS A 481 -9.33 2.67 -26.72
CA LYS A 481 -9.37 1.76 -27.87
C LYS A 481 -8.52 0.52 -27.65
N ASP A 482 -7.30 0.70 -27.15
CA ASP A 482 -6.40 -0.41 -26.81
C ASP A 482 -7.00 -1.25 -25.70
N PHE A 483 -7.51 -0.62 -24.65
CA PHE A 483 -8.18 -1.29 -23.55
C PHE A 483 -9.34 -2.20 -24.03
N ARG A 484 -10.24 -1.70 -24.87
CA ARG A 484 -11.38 -2.49 -25.39
C ARG A 484 -10.93 -3.67 -26.24
N ARG A 485 -9.89 -3.49 -27.08
CA ARG A 485 -9.27 -4.58 -27.81
C ARG A 485 -8.73 -5.66 -26.87
N ASP A 486 -7.98 -5.23 -25.86
CA ASP A 486 -7.22 -6.11 -24.98
C ASP A 486 -8.11 -6.76 -23.93
N MET A 487 -9.24 -6.14 -23.58
CA MET A 487 -10.24 -6.73 -22.70
C MET A 487 -10.84 -8.04 -23.25
N ARG A 488 -10.93 -8.18 -24.58
CA ARG A 488 -11.34 -9.45 -25.20
C ARG A 488 -10.35 -10.58 -24.90
N ALA A 489 -9.06 -10.28 -24.89
CA ALA A 489 -8.03 -11.25 -24.51
C ALA A 489 -8.14 -11.61 -23.02
N SER A 490 -8.49 -10.65 -22.17
CA SER A 490 -8.74 -10.88 -20.74
C SER A 490 -9.96 -11.78 -20.50
N LEU A 491 -11.03 -11.59 -21.27
CA LEU A 491 -12.21 -12.46 -21.23
C LEU A 491 -11.87 -13.89 -21.68
N ALA A 492 -11.09 -14.05 -22.75
CA ALA A 492 -10.61 -15.35 -23.21
C ALA A 492 -9.72 -16.05 -22.18
N ALA A 493 -8.88 -15.28 -21.45
CA ALA A 493 -8.08 -15.83 -20.36
C ALA A 493 -8.95 -16.36 -19.21
N ARG A 494 -10.06 -15.69 -18.88
CA ARG A 494 -11.04 -16.14 -17.88
C ARG A 494 -11.67 -17.49 -18.25
N GLU A 495 -11.91 -17.74 -19.52
CA GLU A 495 -12.51 -19.00 -19.98
C GLU A 495 -11.64 -20.22 -19.65
N LYS A 496 -10.34 -20.02 -19.37
CA LYS A 496 -9.46 -21.08 -18.88
C LYS A 496 -9.76 -21.47 -17.44
N LEU A 497 -10.42 -20.61 -16.66
CA LEU A 497 -10.80 -20.87 -15.26
C LEU A 497 -12.12 -21.67 -15.22
N GLN A 498 -12.03 -22.97 -15.47
CA GLN A 498 -13.16 -23.91 -15.46
C GLN A 498 -12.80 -25.24 -14.79
N GLY A 499 -13.80 -25.98 -14.37
CA GLY A 499 -13.66 -27.34 -13.84
C GLY A 499 -12.75 -27.39 -12.59
N SER A 500 -11.82 -28.34 -12.58
CA SER A 500 -10.89 -28.53 -11.45
C SER A 500 -10.00 -27.34 -11.22
N LEU A 501 -9.50 -26.69 -12.28
CA LEU A 501 -8.63 -25.53 -12.17
C LEU A 501 -9.31 -24.37 -11.42
N LEU A 502 -10.58 -24.08 -11.74
CA LEU A 502 -11.33 -23.06 -11.02
C LEU A 502 -11.48 -23.42 -9.54
N ARG A 503 -11.73 -24.69 -9.23
CA ARG A 503 -11.87 -25.17 -7.85
C ARG A 503 -10.57 -25.05 -7.07
N ASP A 504 -9.43 -25.30 -7.71
CA ASP A 504 -8.10 -25.14 -7.08
C ASP A 504 -7.80 -23.65 -6.80
N PHE A 505 -8.12 -22.77 -7.74
CA PHE A 505 -8.04 -21.32 -7.51
C PHE A 505 -9.01 -20.84 -6.41
N ALA A 506 -10.21 -21.40 -6.32
CA ALA A 506 -11.16 -21.08 -5.26
C ALA A 506 -10.63 -21.55 -3.89
N ARG A 507 -9.92 -22.67 -3.82
CA ARG A 507 -9.23 -23.13 -2.61
C ARG A 507 -8.14 -22.13 -2.18
N ALA A 508 -7.30 -21.68 -3.12
CA ALA A 508 -6.27 -20.69 -2.84
C ALA A 508 -6.89 -19.35 -2.39
N GLU A 509 -8.00 -18.93 -3.00
CA GLU A 509 -8.75 -17.73 -2.57
C GLU A 509 -9.33 -17.88 -1.17
N HIS A 510 -9.88 -19.04 -0.85
CA HIS A 510 -10.37 -19.31 0.49
C HIS A 510 -9.25 -19.21 1.54
N ASN A 511 -8.07 -19.78 1.26
CA ASN A 511 -6.92 -19.70 2.13
C ASN A 511 -6.47 -18.25 2.31
N ARG A 512 -6.41 -17.46 1.23
CA ARG A 512 -6.15 -16.03 1.27
C ARG A 512 -7.18 -15.27 2.12
N TRP A 513 -8.46 -15.57 1.93
CA TRP A 513 -9.54 -14.98 2.72
C TRP A 513 -9.41 -15.34 4.20
N MET A 514 -9.07 -16.59 4.51
CA MET A 514 -8.78 -17.02 5.89
C MET A 514 -7.63 -16.22 6.49
N ALA A 515 -6.53 -16.06 5.75
CA ALA A 515 -5.37 -15.28 6.20
C ALA A 515 -5.76 -13.83 6.50
N ASP A 516 -6.53 -13.20 5.62
CA ASP A 516 -7.05 -11.85 5.82
C ASP A 516 -7.91 -11.75 7.10
N ARG A 517 -8.82 -12.69 7.33
CA ARG A 517 -9.65 -12.75 8.55
C ARG A 517 -8.80 -12.95 9.81
N VAL A 518 -7.84 -13.86 9.78
CA VAL A 518 -6.92 -14.11 10.90
C VAL A 518 -6.09 -12.85 11.22
N LEU A 519 -5.57 -12.19 10.23
CA LEU A 519 -4.83 -10.93 10.38
C LEU A 519 -5.72 -9.78 10.88
N MET A 520 -7.03 -9.83 10.61
CA MET A 520 -8.01 -8.94 11.21
C MET A 520 -8.45 -9.36 12.63
N GLY A 521 -7.89 -10.44 13.18
CA GLY A 521 -8.14 -10.93 14.53
C GLY A 521 -9.36 -11.85 14.65
N TYR A 522 -9.88 -12.39 13.54
CA TYR A 522 -10.95 -13.38 13.59
C TYR A 522 -10.41 -14.76 13.95
N LEU A 523 -11.20 -15.52 14.69
CA LEU A 523 -10.93 -16.91 15.09
C LEU A 523 -12.14 -17.79 14.80
N PRO A 524 -11.95 -19.10 14.58
CA PRO A 524 -13.06 -20.03 14.51
C PRO A 524 -13.76 -20.12 15.88
N HIS A 525 -15.08 -20.12 15.89
CA HIS A 525 -15.86 -20.33 17.11
C HIS A 525 -16.23 -21.81 17.25
N LEU A 526 -15.63 -22.50 18.19
CA LEU A 526 -15.89 -23.90 18.49
C LEU A 526 -16.55 -24.03 19.87
N PRO A 527 -17.49 -24.97 20.11
CA PRO A 527 -17.92 -26.03 19.20
C PRO A 527 -19.08 -25.66 18.26
N SER A 528 -19.69 -24.48 18.41
CA SER A 528 -20.81 -24.06 17.57
C SER A 528 -20.35 -22.95 16.62
N PRO A 529 -20.11 -23.26 15.35
CA PRO A 529 -19.69 -22.28 14.36
C PRO A 529 -20.77 -21.18 14.23
N THR A 530 -20.39 -19.94 14.52
CA THR A 530 -21.23 -18.77 14.33
C THR A 530 -20.40 -17.61 13.79
N LYS A 531 -21.06 -16.72 13.06
CA LYS A 531 -20.46 -15.46 12.68
C LYS A 531 -20.81 -14.38 13.69
N ASN A 532 -19.79 -13.71 14.24
CA ASN A 532 -19.99 -12.58 15.13
C ASN A 532 -18.85 -11.56 14.94
N ASP A 533 -19.15 -10.45 14.30
CA ASP A 533 -18.16 -9.43 13.98
C ASP A 533 -17.69 -8.65 15.23
N THR A 534 -18.51 -8.55 16.28
CA THR A 534 -18.12 -7.91 17.54
C THR A 534 -17.05 -8.71 18.28
N TYR A 535 -17.23 -10.03 18.36
CA TYR A 535 -16.26 -10.94 18.99
C TYR A 535 -15.24 -11.50 18.01
N ARG A 536 -15.32 -11.14 16.73
CA ARG A 536 -14.46 -11.62 15.63
C ARG A 536 -14.43 -13.13 15.52
N TRP A 537 -15.59 -13.74 15.48
CA TRP A 537 -15.78 -15.15 15.19
C TRP A 537 -16.35 -15.33 13.79
N HIS A 538 -15.85 -16.33 13.08
CA HIS A 538 -16.38 -16.64 11.76
C HIS A 538 -16.46 -18.15 11.53
N ASP A 539 -17.61 -18.62 11.09
CA ASP A 539 -17.93 -20.01 10.82
C ASP A 539 -17.22 -20.60 9.62
N CYS A 540 -16.83 -19.76 8.65
CA CYS A 540 -16.07 -20.20 7.48
C CYS A 540 -14.55 -20.25 7.70
N LEU A 541 -14.03 -20.00 8.92
CA LEU A 541 -12.61 -20.23 9.23
C LEU A 541 -12.32 -21.72 9.43
N VAL A 542 -12.55 -22.48 8.37
CA VAL A 542 -12.37 -23.93 8.28
C VAL A 542 -11.71 -24.28 6.95
N GLY A 543 -11.11 -25.47 6.84
CA GLY A 543 -10.54 -25.89 5.56
C GLY A 543 -11.58 -25.92 4.42
N PHE A 544 -11.15 -25.60 3.21
CA PHE A 544 -12.00 -25.48 2.00
C PHE A 544 -12.97 -26.65 1.79
N ASP A 545 -12.53 -27.87 2.06
CA ASP A 545 -13.35 -29.09 1.90
C ASP A 545 -14.51 -29.22 2.91
N LYS A 546 -14.54 -28.33 3.92
CA LYS A 546 -15.62 -28.26 4.92
C LYS A 546 -16.62 -27.13 4.62
N LEU A 547 -16.39 -26.36 3.57
CA LEU A 547 -17.29 -25.29 3.16
C LEU A 547 -18.59 -25.83 2.56
N SER A 548 -19.68 -25.07 2.71
CA SER A 548 -20.88 -25.28 1.93
C SER A 548 -20.63 -24.95 0.46
N GLU A 549 -21.36 -25.62 -0.45
CA GLU A 549 -21.30 -25.32 -1.89
C GLU A 549 -21.61 -23.84 -2.20
N GLU A 550 -22.44 -23.19 -1.41
CA GLU A 550 -22.71 -21.75 -1.55
C GLU A 550 -21.45 -20.92 -1.30
N ASN A 551 -20.67 -21.25 -0.27
CA ASN A 551 -19.44 -20.52 0.05
C ASN A 551 -18.34 -20.84 -0.98
N VAL A 552 -18.23 -22.08 -1.45
CA VAL A 552 -17.33 -22.44 -2.56
C VAL A 552 -17.63 -21.60 -3.81
N ARG A 553 -18.90 -21.43 -4.19
CA ARG A 553 -19.29 -20.58 -5.34
C ARG A 553 -18.92 -19.11 -5.13
N LYS A 554 -18.93 -18.59 -3.90
CA LYS A 554 -18.47 -17.23 -3.60
C LYS A 554 -16.98 -17.08 -3.90
N ASP A 555 -16.17 -18.05 -3.51
CA ASP A 555 -14.74 -18.05 -3.78
C ASP A 555 -14.44 -18.20 -5.28
N GLU A 556 -15.16 -19.08 -5.98
CA GLU A 556 -15.08 -19.21 -7.45
C GLU A 556 -15.44 -17.90 -8.16
N SER A 557 -16.52 -17.24 -7.74
CA SER A 557 -16.94 -15.95 -8.28
C SER A 557 -15.92 -14.86 -7.99
N SER A 558 -15.31 -14.86 -6.79
CA SER A 558 -14.23 -13.93 -6.41
C SER A 558 -13.04 -14.06 -7.36
N VAL A 559 -12.57 -15.25 -7.63
CA VAL A 559 -11.45 -15.50 -8.56
C VAL A 559 -11.77 -15.00 -9.97
N LYS A 560 -12.92 -15.33 -10.50
CA LYS A 560 -13.33 -14.89 -11.85
C LYS A 560 -13.46 -13.38 -11.95
N SER A 561 -13.94 -12.69 -10.90
CA SER A 561 -14.14 -11.24 -10.90
C SER A 561 -12.84 -10.44 -10.95
N ARG A 562 -11.69 -11.03 -10.59
CA ARG A 562 -10.40 -10.34 -10.54
C ARG A 562 -9.95 -9.82 -11.89
N ILE A 563 -10.19 -10.56 -12.95
CA ILE A 563 -9.89 -10.12 -14.33
C ILE A 563 -10.64 -8.82 -14.64
N PHE A 564 -11.90 -8.72 -14.24
CA PHE A 564 -12.71 -7.51 -14.44
C PHE A 564 -12.32 -6.39 -13.49
N THR A 565 -11.85 -6.71 -12.28
CA THR A 565 -11.26 -5.71 -11.38
C THR A 565 -10.10 -5.00 -12.06
N LEU A 566 -9.19 -5.74 -12.71
CA LEU A 566 -8.09 -5.17 -13.48
C LEU A 566 -8.59 -4.30 -14.64
N ALA A 567 -9.61 -4.76 -15.36
CA ALA A 567 -10.20 -4.00 -16.44
C ALA A 567 -10.79 -2.66 -15.95
N MET A 568 -11.50 -2.65 -14.82
CA MET A 568 -12.00 -1.41 -14.20
C MET A 568 -10.89 -0.46 -13.73
N MET A 569 -9.66 -0.95 -13.59
CA MET A 569 -8.46 -0.17 -13.29
C MET A 569 -7.70 0.31 -14.53
N GLY A 570 -8.13 -0.08 -15.74
CA GLY A 570 -7.47 0.27 -17.00
C GLY A 570 -6.32 -0.65 -17.38
N TYR A 571 -6.31 -1.89 -16.89
CA TYR A 571 -5.30 -2.89 -17.24
C TYR A 571 -5.88 -3.94 -18.19
N HIS A 572 -5.04 -4.42 -19.09
CA HIS A 572 -5.26 -5.65 -19.84
C HIS A 572 -4.28 -6.74 -19.40
N ILE A 573 -4.48 -7.95 -19.87
CA ILE A 573 -3.70 -9.12 -19.47
C ILE A 573 -2.89 -9.64 -20.66
N GLU A 574 -1.61 -9.91 -20.44
CA GLU A 574 -0.69 -10.50 -21.40
C GLU A 574 -0.05 -11.78 -20.85
N PRO A 575 0.37 -12.73 -21.71
CA PRO A 575 1.23 -13.83 -21.27
C PRO A 575 2.56 -13.33 -20.70
N ILE A 576 3.07 -14.00 -19.67
CA ILE A 576 4.47 -13.85 -19.24
C ILE A 576 5.31 -14.55 -20.33
N VAL A 577 6.13 -13.78 -21.04
CA VAL A 577 7.01 -14.28 -22.11
C VAL A 577 8.30 -14.80 -21.52
#